data_82604f3f240267304b9c21b880f371ad
#
_entry.id   82604f3f240267304b9c21b880f371ad
#
_cell.length_a   1.000
_cell.length_b   1.000
_cell.length_c   1.000
_cell.angle_alpha   90.00
_cell.angle_beta   90.00
_cell.angle_gamma   90.00
#
_symmetry.space_group_name_H-M   'P 1'
#
loop_
_entity.id
_entity.type
_entity.pdbx_description
1 polymer ?
#
loop_
_entity_poly.entity_id
_entity_poly.type
_entity_poly.pdbx_seq_one_letter_code
_entity_poly.pdbx_strand_id
1 'polypeptide(L)'
;MPLLDIQNLHTYFKTKRGIVKAVNDVDYSVESGKTLGVVGESGSGKSVSVMSIIRLLDSNGYIANGTIQFDGKEMTTLPLKQIREIRGDDISVIFQEPMTALNPVFTIERQVAEPFIIHQGMTKKQAYDKVIEMLDLVRIPNPDKVARQYPFQLSGGMRQRIVIAMALACEPKLLIADEPTTALDVTIQAQILKLMNDLKSRVNAAIIFVTHDLAVINEMADDVAVMYCGQVVEKAPVRMIFVEEETKYQHPYTEGLLYSIPRLDTPHGVRLEPIPGSVPHPLDLPVGCKFAPRCKYATEKCHAEEPDLIEYDPDHFIRCFYPEKGVRSNG
;
A
#
# COMPACT_ATOMS: atom_id res chain seq x y z
N MET A 1 8.12 2.21 20.09
CA MET A 1 7.67 0.95 19.44
C MET A 1 6.81 1.33 18.26
N PRO A 2 6.96 0.70 17.10
CA PRO A 2 6.10 0.98 15.96
C PRO A 2 4.63 0.68 16.29
N LEU A 3 3.71 1.38 15.64
CA LEU A 3 2.27 1.11 15.73
C LEU A 3 1.92 -0.22 15.07
N LEU A 4 2.55 -0.49 13.93
CA LEU A 4 2.46 -1.76 13.20
C LEU A 4 3.87 -2.30 12.99
N ASP A 5 4.07 -3.59 13.28
CA ASP A 5 5.30 -4.32 13.02
C ASP A 5 4.98 -5.69 12.40
N ILE A 6 5.50 -5.93 11.21
CA ILE A 6 5.34 -7.16 10.46
C ILE A 6 6.70 -7.82 10.33
N GLN A 7 6.80 -9.08 10.75
CA GLN A 7 8.04 -9.84 10.73
C GLN A 7 7.83 -11.19 10.07
N ASN A 8 8.70 -11.48 9.10
CA ASN A 8 8.76 -12.75 8.37
C ASN A 8 7.37 -13.24 7.89
N LEU A 9 6.58 -12.31 7.31
CA LEU A 9 5.22 -12.61 6.88
C LEU A 9 5.21 -13.47 5.62
N HIS A 10 4.47 -14.58 5.70
CA HIS A 10 4.19 -15.47 4.59
C HIS A 10 2.68 -15.61 4.42
N THR A 11 2.14 -15.18 3.29
CA THR A 11 0.72 -15.34 2.95
C THR A 11 0.58 -16.12 1.64
N TYR A 12 -0.08 -17.27 1.72
CA TYR A 12 -0.18 -18.22 0.63
C TYR A 12 -1.63 -18.51 0.25
N PHE A 13 -1.85 -18.90 -1.01
CA PHE A 13 -3.16 -19.29 -1.52
C PHE A 13 -3.12 -20.72 -2.07
N LYS A 14 -4.07 -21.54 -1.63
CA LYS A 14 -4.27 -22.89 -2.18
C LYS A 14 -5.04 -22.81 -3.50
N THR A 15 -4.43 -23.26 -4.58
CA THR A 15 -5.07 -23.30 -5.89
C THR A 15 -5.07 -24.73 -6.45
N LYS A 16 -5.86 -24.98 -7.50
CA LYS A 16 -5.86 -26.29 -8.20
C LYS A 16 -4.50 -26.66 -8.80
N ARG A 17 -3.65 -25.66 -9.09
CA ARG A 17 -2.32 -25.83 -9.71
C ARG A 17 -1.19 -25.91 -8.68
N GLY A 18 -1.45 -25.65 -7.41
CA GLY A 18 -0.44 -25.64 -6.36
C GLY A 18 -0.63 -24.50 -5.37
N ILE A 19 0.38 -24.27 -4.54
CA ILE A 19 0.40 -23.19 -3.55
C ILE A 19 1.06 -21.96 -4.18
N VAL A 20 0.29 -20.88 -4.29
CA VAL A 20 0.79 -19.55 -4.68
C VAL A 20 1.35 -18.87 -3.44
N LYS A 21 2.63 -18.53 -3.45
CA LYS A 21 3.32 -17.78 -2.41
C LYS A 21 3.24 -16.29 -2.73
N ALA A 22 2.10 -15.67 -2.42
CA ALA A 22 1.84 -14.28 -2.80
C ALA A 22 2.65 -13.29 -1.95
N VAL A 23 2.92 -13.62 -0.69
CA VAL A 23 3.83 -12.90 0.22
C VAL A 23 4.76 -13.95 0.82
N ASN A 24 6.06 -13.69 0.79
CA ASN A 24 7.08 -14.66 1.18
C ASN A 24 8.28 -13.93 1.79
N ASP A 25 8.38 -13.93 3.10
CA ASP A 25 9.43 -13.24 3.86
C ASP A 25 9.35 -11.72 3.72
N VAL A 26 8.26 -11.13 4.22
CA VAL A 26 8.03 -9.68 4.20
C VAL A 26 8.17 -9.11 5.60
N ASP A 27 9.03 -8.08 5.71
CA ASP A 27 9.31 -7.32 6.93
C ASP A 27 9.15 -5.83 6.67
N TYR A 28 8.23 -5.18 7.37
CA TYR A 28 8.14 -3.73 7.45
C TYR A 28 7.38 -3.27 8.69
N SER A 29 7.61 -2.04 9.10
CA SER A 29 6.95 -1.43 10.26
C SER A 29 6.50 -0.01 9.95
N VAL A 30 5.52 0.47 10.70
CA VAL A 30 5.01 1.84 10.59
C VAL A 30 4.87 2.44 11.98
N GLU A 31 5.44 3.63 12.18
CA GLU A 31 5.26 4.41 13.40
C GLU A 31 3.95 5.20 13.35
N SER A 32 3.43 5.55 14.54
CA SER A 32 2.24 6.41 14.64
C SER A 32 2.48 7.75 13.92
N GLY A 33 1.51 8.19 13.13
CA GLY A 33 1.57 9.46 12.39
C GLY A 33 2.49 9.46 11.16
N LYS A 34 3.22 8.37 10.88
CA LYS A 34 4.06 8.22 9.68
C LYS A 34 3.33 7.54 8.53
N THR A 35 3.84 7.76 7.32
CA THR A 35 3.37 7.08 6.11
C THR A 35 4.45 6.14 5.59
N LEU A 36 4.10 4.85 5.44
CA LEU A 36 4.89 3.88 4.69
C LEU A 36 4.34 3.74 3.28
N GLY A 37 5.15 4.01 2.27
CA GLY A 37 4.86 3.67 0.89
C GLY A 37 5.19 2.20 0.61
N VAL A 38 4.24 1.44 0.04
CA VAL A 38 4.49 0.08 -0.44
C VAL A 38 4.36 0.09 -1.95
N VAL A 39 5.46 -0.12 -2.67
CA VAL A 39 5.53 0.05 -4.12
C VAL A 39 6.07 -1.18 -4.84
N GLY A 40 5.69 -1.35 -6.11
CA GLY A 40 6.15 -2.43 -6.98
C GLY A 40 5.18 -2.70 -8.12
N GLU A 41 5.58 -3.52 -9.08
CA GLU A 41 4.73 -3.89 -10.23
C GLU A 41 3.46 -4.65 -9.79
N SER A 42 2.47 -4.72 -10.68
CA SER A 42 1.26 -5.53 -10.45
C SER A 42 1.65 -7.00 -10.19
N GLY A 43 0.99 -7.63 -9.22
CA GLY A 43 1.30 -9.01 -8.82
C GLY A 43 2.52 -9.16 -7.90
N SER A 44 3.17 -8.07 -7.45
CA SER A 44 4.31 -8.15 -6.52
C SER A 44 3.94 -8.52 -5.07
N GLY A 45 2.64 -8.66 -4.73
CA GLY A 45 2.18 -9.06 -3.41
C GLY A 45 1.76 -7.91 -2.48
N LYS A 46 1.81 -6.64 -2.91
CA LYS A 46 1.49 -5.45 -2.11
C LYS A 46 0.14 -5.53 -1.40
N SER A 47 -0.94 -5.63 -2.18
CA SER A 47 -2.31 -5.69 -1.63
C SER A 47 -2.50 -6.89 -0.71
N VAL A 48 -1.91 -8.04 -1.04
CA VAL A 48 -1.98 -9.24 -0.18
C VAL A 48 -1.27 -8.99 1.14
N SER A 49 -0.12 -8.33 1.15
CA SER A 49 0.63 -8.04 2.38
C SER A 49 -0.19 -7.15 3.32
N VAL A 50 -0.80 -6.07 2.81
CA VAL A 50 -1.58 -5.15 3.63
C VAL A 50 -2.95 -5.74 4.04
N MET A 51 -3.60 -6.54 3.19
CA MET A 51 -4.84 -7.24 3.56
C MET A 51 -4.60 -8.36 4.58
N SER A 52 -3.38 -8.90 4.66
CA SER A 52 -2.99 -9.85 5.72
C SER A 52 -3.04 -9.22 7.11
N ILE A 53 -2.77 -7.91 7.25
CA ILE A 53 -2.79 -7.19 8.53
C ILE A 53 -4.15 -7.34 9.21
N ILE A 54 -5.21 -7.17 8.46
CA ILE A 54 -6.59 -7.30 8.96
C ILE A 54 -7.20 -8.67 8.65
N ARG A 55 -6.41 -9.62 8.16
CA ARG A 55 -6.82 -10.97 7.78
C ARG A 55 -8.02 -10.99 6.81
N LEU A 56 -8.07 -10.02 5.89
CA LEU A 56 -9.06 -9.94 4.82
C LEU A 56 -8.51 -10.63 3.57
N LEU A 57 -8.44 -11.94 3.62
CA LEU A 57 -7.97 -12.80 2.54
C LEU A 57 -9.13 -13.59 1.94
N ASP A 58 -9.01 -13.98 0.69
CA ASP A 58 -9.92 -14.93 0.05
C ASP A 58 -9.98 -16.25 0.83
N SER A 59 -11.05 -17.01 0.64
CA SER A 59 -11.31 -18.24 1.39
C SER A 59 -10.24 -19.33 1.25
N ASN A 60 -9.43 -19.28 0.19
CA ASN A 60 -8.30 -20.17 -0.07
C ASN A 60 -6.95 -19.59 0.38
N GLY A 61 -6.94 -18.35 0.90
CA GLY A 61 -5.76 -17.66 1.42
C GLY A 61 -5.55 -17.89 2.92
N TYR A 62 -4.30 -17.95 3.36
CA TYR A 62 -3.94 -18.10 4.75
C TYR A 62 -2.54 -17.55 5.04
N ILE A 63 -2.34 -17.06 6.27
CA ILE A 63 -1.01 -16.69 6.78
C ILE A 63 -0.31 -18.00 7.15
N ALA A 64 0.78 -18.30 6.46
CA ALA A 64 1.53 -19.54 6.63
C ALA A 64 2.62 -19.42 7.71
N ASN A 65 3.19 -18.24 7.88
CA ASN A 65 4.22 -17.93 8.88
C ASN A 65 4.29 -16.42 9.14
N GLY A 66 5.02 -16.04 10.18
CA GLY A 66 5.29 -14.64 10.55
C GLY A 66 4.33 -14.10 11.58
N THR A 67 4.64 -12.90 12.05
CA THR A 67 3.87 -12.18 13.06
C THR A 67 3.43 -10.81 12.54
N ILE A 68 2.30 -10.34 13.00
CA ILE A 68 1.76 -9.00 12.72
C ILE A 68 1.36 -8.39 14.06
N GLN A 69 2.18 -7.49 14.58
CA GLN A 69 1.89 -6.74 15.80
C GLN A 69 1.25 -5.40 15.45
N PHE A 70 0.07 -5.13 15.97
CA PHE A 70 -0.61 -3.85 15.82
C PHE A 70 -1.04 -3.33 17.19
N ASP A 71 -0.55 -2.16 17.58
CA ASP A 71 -0.85 -1.50 18.87
C ASP A 71 -0.71 -2.48 20.07
N GLY A 72 0.37 -3.26 20.07
CA GLY A 72 0.67 -4.27 21.08
C GLY A 72 -0.18 -5.56 21.00
N LYS A 73 -0.99 -5.75 19.96
CA LYS A 73 -1.83 -6.94 19.74
C LYS A 73 -1.27 -7.80 18.60
N GLU A 74 -1.13 -9.12 18.80
CA GLU A 74 -0.72 -10.08 17.77
C GLU A 74 -1.91 -10.45 16.88
N MET A 75 -1.98 -9.83 15.68
CA MET A 75 -3.13 -9.92 14.76
C MET A 75 -3.33 -11.31 14.15
N THR A 76 -2.25 -12.08 13.99
CA THR A 76 -2.31 -13.41 13.33
C THR A 76 -3.04 -14.44 14.18
N THR A 77 -3.02 -14.29 15.51
CA THR A 77 -3.61 -15.22 16.47
C THR A 77 -4.92 -14.77 17.08
N LEU A 78 -5.30 -13.48 16.90
CA LEU A 78 -6.56 -12.96 17.46
C LEU A 78 -7.78 -13.73 16.93
N PRO A 79 -8.80 -13.97 17.79
CA PRO A 79 -10.10 -14.48 17.34
C PRO A 79 -10.75 -13.56 16.30
N LEU A 80 -11.42 -14.14 15.29
CA LEU A 80 -12.08 -13.37 14.23
C LEU A 80 -13.06 -12.30 14.74
N LYS A 81 -13.69 -12.54 15.90
CA LYS A 81 -14.57 -11.54 16.52
C LYS A 81 -13.81 -10.26 16.86
N GLN A 82 -12.63 -10.38 17.47
CA GLN A 82 -11.80 -9.21 17.83
C GLN A 82 -11.22 -8.53 16.60
N ILE A 83 -10.84 -9.30 15.55
CA ILE A 83 -10.42 -8.72 14.26
C ILE A 83 -11.55 -7.87 13.64
N ARG A 84 -12.82 -8.31 13.75
CA ARG A 84 -13.98 -7.54 13.23
C ARG A 84 -14.22 -6.25 14.02
N GLU A 85 -13.91 -6.24 15.30
CA GLU A 85 -13.99 -5.03 16.13
C GLU A 85 -12.92 -4.01 15.74
N ILE A 86 -11.71 -4.47 15.36
CA ILE A 86 -10.60 -3.62 14.91
C ILE A 86 -10.85 -3.06 13.49
N ARG A 87 -11.45 -3.86 12.59
CA ARG A 87 -11.74 -3.43 11.21
C ARG A 87 -12.77 -2.31 11.17
N GLY A 88 -12.41 -1.18 10.58
CA GLY A 88 -13.24 0.01 10.44
C GLY A 88 -13.22 0.94 11.66
N ASP A 89 -12.68 0.49 12.79
CA ASP A 89 -12.44 1.29 13.99
C ASP A 89 -10.96 1.66 14.11
N ASP A 90 -10.12 0.77 14.65
CA ASP A 90 -8.68 1.00 14.81
C ASP A 90 -7.91 0.96 13.47
N ILE A 91 -8.32 0.10 12.51
CA ILE A 91 -7.72 -0.04 11.17
C ILE A 91 -8.80 0.11 10.11
N SER A 92 -8.65 1.10 9.24
CA SER A 92 -9.53 1.32 8.08
C SER A 92 -8.80 1.10 6.76
N VAL A 93 -9.57 0.76 5.71
CA VAL A 93 -9.05 0.47 4.38
C VAL A 93 -9.77 1.28 3.32
N ILE A 94 -9.00 1.92 2.44
CA ILE A 94 -9.46 2.45 1.16
C ILE A 94 -9.05 1.44 0.09
N PHE A 95 -10.04 0.81 -0.55
CA PHE A 95 -9.82 -0.21 -1.58
C PHE A 95 -9.53 0.42 -2.94
N GLN A 96 -8.87 -0.34 -3.82
CA GLN A 96 -8.40 0.06 -5.14
C GLN A 96 -9.49 0.64 -6.05
N GLU A 97 -10.73 0.12 -5.98
CA GLU A 97 -11.82 0.54 -6.86
C GLU A 97 -12.93 1.27 -6.09
N PRO A 98 -13.01 2.62 -6.15
CA PRO A 98 -14.07 3.36 -5.49
C PRO A 98 -15.47 3.06 -6.05
N MET A 99 -15.53 2.54 -7.29
CA MET A 99 -16.79 2.18 -7.97
C MET A 99 -17.46 0.97 -7.34
N THR A 100 -16.67 0.03 -6.78
CA THR A 100 -17.15 -1.20 -6.14
C THR A 100 -17.21 -1.06 -4.62
N ALA A 101 -16.49 -0.10 -4.03
CA ALA A 101 -16.47 0.15 -2.60
C ALA A 101 -17.82 0.69 -2.06
N LEU A 102 -18.54 1.48 -2.88
CA LEU A 102 -19.86 2.01 -2.53
C LEU A 102 -20.97 1.13 -3.06
N ASN A 103 -21.87 0.69 -2.20
CA ASN A 103 -23.06 -0.08 -2.59
C ASN A 103 -24.04 0.82 -3.37
N PRO A 104 -24.35 0.50 -4.65
CA PRO A 104 -25.15 1.38 -5.51
C PRO A 104 -26.62 1.53 -5.10
N VAL A 105 -27.16 0.62 -4.27
CA VAL A 105 -28.58 0.63 -3.87
C VAL A 105 -28.83 1.34 -2.53
N PHE A 106 -27.77 1.87 -1.88
CA PHE A 106 -27.89 2.65 -0.65
C PHE A 106 -27.47 4.10 -0.87
N THR A 107 -28.16 5.03 -0.15
CA THR A 107 -27.77 6.44 -0.14
C THR A 107 -26.39 6.63 0.51
N ILE A 108 -25.73 7.74 0.20
CA ILE A 108 -24.42 8.08 0.77
C ILE A 108 -24.51 8.20 2.30
N GLU A 109 -25.54 8.89 2.82
CA GLU A 109 -25.74 9.04 4.27
C GLU A 109 -25.78 7.70 5.00
N ARG A 110 -26.47 6.70 4.42
CA ARG A 110 -26.58 5.37 5.03
C ARG A 110 -25.22 4.68 5.13
N GLN A 111 -24.39 4.82 4.11
CA GLN A 111 -23.10 4.15 4.03
C GLN A 111 -22.06 4.86 4.91
N VAL A 112 -22.01 6.20 4.89
CA VAL A 112 -21.09 6.97 5.74
C VAL A 112 -21.49 6.90 7.23
N ALA A 113 -22.78 6.72 7.52
CA ALA A 113 -23.27 6.56 8.90
C ALA A 113 -22.94 5.19 9.50
N GLU A 114 -22.71 4.17 8.69
CA GLU A 114 -22.55 2.78 9.14
C GLU A 114 -21.43 2.59 10.17
N PRO A 115 -20.20 3.11 9.98
CA PRO A 115 -19.12 3.03 10.96
C PRO A 115 -19.51 3.64 12.32
N PHE A 116 -20.17 4.81 12.35
CA PHE A 116 -20.58 5.46 13.58
C PHE A 116 -21.63 4.64 14.35
N ILE A 117 -22.54 4.00 13.62
CA ILE A 117 -23.58 3.16 14.24
C ILE A 117 -22.98 1.87 14.79
N ILE A 118 -22.09 1.21 14.02
CA ILE A 118 -21.53 -0.09 14.38
C ILE A 118 -20.49 0.04 15.50
N HIS A 119 -19.53 0.97 15.38
CA HIS A 119 -18.39 1.06 16.28
C HIS A 119 -18.62 2.04 17.44
N GLN A 120 -19.34 3.14 17.21
CA GLN A 120 -19.57 4.15 18.23
C GLN A 120 -20.97 4.07 18.88
N GLY A 121 -21.82 3.13 18.45
CA GLY A 121 -23.16 2.92 19.01
C GLY A 121 -24.12 4.10 18.84
N MET A 122 -23.87 4.97 17.86
CA MET A 122 -24.68 6.17 17.62
C MET A 122 -26.08 5.81 17.11
N THR A 123 -27.08 6.61 17.50
CA THR A 123 -28.39 6.59 16.87
C THR A 123 -28.30 7.14 15.44
N LYS A 124 -29.26 6.78 14.57
CA LYS A 124 -29.30 7.29 13.19
C LYS A 124 -29.26 8.82 13.10
N LYS A 125 -29.90 9.51 14.03
CA LYS A 125 -29.91 10.98 14.06
C LYS A 125 -28.53 11.55 14.37
N GLN A 126 -27.86 11.03 15.42
CA GLN A 126 -26.49 11.44 15.77
C GLN A 126 -25.50 11.13 14.65
N ALA A 127 -25.61 9.94 14.03
CA ALA A 127 -24.76 9.56 12.91
C ALA A 127 -24.97 10.47 11.69
N TYR A 128 -26.20 10.97 11.42
CA TYR A 128 -26.45 11.89 10.32
C TYR A 128 -25.70 13.21 10.47
N ASP A 129 -25.68 13.79 11.66
CA ASP A 129 -24.93 15.02 11.92
C ASP A 129 -23.42 14.79 11.63
N LYS A 130 -22.88 13.63 12.05
CA LYS A 130 -21.50 13.23 11.74
C LYS A 130 -21.24 12.97 10.25
N VAL A 131 -22.22 12.42 9.53
CA VAL A 131 -22.10 12.25 8.06
C VAL A 131 -21.89 13.60 7.39
N ILE A 132 -22.63 14.63 7.76
CA ILE A 132 -22.48 15.97 7.17
C ILE A 132 -21.10 16.55 7.49
N GLU A 133 -20.62 16.42 8.75
CA GLU A 133 -19.27 16.83 9.14
C GLU A 133 -18.19 16.12 8.30
N MET A 134 -18.32 14.80 8.08
CA MET A 134 -17.37 14.03 7.31
C MET A 134 -17.37 14.37 5.82
N LEU A 135 -18.56 14.60 5.24
CA LEU A 135 -18.65 15.02 3.84
C LEU A 135 -18.05 16.43 3.61
N ASP A 136 -18.23 17.32 4.57
CA ASP A 136 -17.59 18.66 4.54
C ASP A 136 -16.07 18.55 4.69
N LEU A 137 -15.59 17.71 5.61
CA LEU A 137 -14.17 17.42 5.84
C LEU A 137 -13.44 16.99 4.56
N VAL A 138 -14.08 16.14 3.73
CA VAL A 138 -13.53 15.71 2.43
C VAL A 138 -13.91 16.66 1.28
N ARG A 139 -14.41 17.86 1.60
CA ARG A 139 -14.74 18.93 0.64
C ARG A 139 -15.78 18.52 -0.42
N ILE A 140 -16.81 17.80 -0.01
CA ILE A 140 -17.98 17.54 -0.85
C ILE A 140 -18.86 18.79 -0.90
N PRO A 141 -19.19 19.31 -2.09
CA PRO A 141 -20.07 20.48 -2.22
C PRO A 141 -21.52 20.12 -1.85
N ASN A 142 -22.19 20.97 -1.09
CA ASN A 142 -23.58 20.76 -0.62
C ASN A 142 -23.79 19.41 0.07
N PRO A 143 -23.14 19.15 1.21
CA PRO A 143 -23.13 17.84 1.88
C PRO A 143 -24.54 17.27 2.13
N ASP A 144 -25.48 18.07 2.62
CA ASP A 144 -26.87 17.66 2.89
C ASP A 144 -27.59 17.11 1.65
N LYS A 145 -27.35 17.71 0.48
CA LYS A 145 -27.91 17.22 -0.78
C LYS A 145 -27.25 15.93 -1.23
N VAL A 146 -25.92 15.86 -1.14
CA VAL A 146 -25.13 14.70 -1.57
C VAL A 146 -25.38 13.51 -0.67
N ALA A 147 -25.54 13.70 0.64
CA ALA A 147 -25.87 12.65 1.60
C ALA A 147 -27.09 11.81 1.17
N ARG A 148 -28.10 12.45 0.58
CA ARG A 148 -29.34 11.79 0.11
C ARG A 148 -29.24 11.16 -1.28
N GLN A 149 -28.13 11.37 -1.99
CA GLN A 149 -27.89 10.80 -3.32
C GLN A 149 -27.39 9.37 -3.25
N TYR A 150 -27.47 8.69 -4.40
CA TYR A 150 -26.90 7.36 -4.60
C TYR A 150 -25.53 7.47 -5.30
N PRO A 151 -24.64 6.48 -5.16
CA PRO A 151 -23.32 6.50 -5.75
C PRO A 151 -23.32 6.79 -7.28
N PHE A 152 -24.24 6.23 -8.03
CA PHE A 152 -24.32 6.41 -9.49
C PHE A 152 -24.62 7.85 -9.94
N GLN A 153 -25.09 8.71 -9.03
CA GLN A 153 -25.37 10.13 -9.30
C GLN A 153 -24.13 11.02 -9.12
N LEU A 154 -23.00 10.46 -8.72
CA LEU A 154 -21.78 11.16 -8.33
C LEU A 154 -20.64 10.90 -9.33
N SER A 155 -19.73 11.88 -9.49
CA SER A 155 -18.47 11.71 -10.24
C SER A 155 -17.52 10.74 -9.52
N GLY A 156 -16.55 10.19 -10.26
CA GLY A 156 -15.51 9.30 -9.68
C GLY A 156 -14.76 9.95 -8.52
N GLY A 157 -14.32 11.19 -8.67
CA GLY A 157 -13.63 11.93 -7.62
C GLY A 157 -14.52 12.20 -6.38
N MET A 158 -15.82 12.43 -6.54
CA MET A 158 -16.74 12.55 -5.40
C MET A 158 -16.89 11.21 -4.67
N ARG A 159 -17.04 10.11 -5.41
CA ARG A 159 -17.12 8.76 -4.80
C ARG A 159 -15.85 8.45 -4.01
N GLN A 160 -14.68 8.74 -4.56
CA GLN A 160 -13.40 8.54 -3.86
C GLN A 160 -13.32 9.35 -2.57
N ARG A 161 -13.71 10.64 -2.58
CA ARG A 161 -13.77 11.47 -1.38
C ARG A 161 -14.72 10.88 -0.33
N ILE A 162 -15.85 10.33 -0.73
CA ILE A 162 -16.81 9.68 0.17
C ILE A 162 -16.22 8.39 0.76
N VAL A 163 -15.54 7.57 -0.03
CA VAL A 163 -14.83 6.37 0.49
C VAL A 163 -13.77 6.77 1.52
N ILE A 164 -13.02 7.86 1.27
CA ILE A 164 -12.07 8.43 2.25
C ILE A 164 -12.80 8.88 3.52
N ALA A 165 -13.96 9.58 3.39
CA ALA A 165 -14.76 9.98 4.53
C ALA A 165 -15.22 8.78 5.38
N MET A 166 -15.68 7.71 4.73
CA MET A 166 -16.07 6.46 5.41
C MET A 166 -14.88 5.83 6.14
N ALA A 167 -13.71 5.77 5.50
CA ALA A 167 -12.51 5.19 6.10
C ALA A 167 -12.00 5.98 7.32
N LEU A 168 -12.26 7.28 7.38
CA LEU A 168 -11.83 8.17 8.47
C LEU A 168 -12.90 8.37 9.55
N ALA A 169 -14.11 7.83 9.38
CA ALA A 169 -15.27 8.09 10.25
C ALA A 169 -15.00 7.78 11.73
N CYS A 170 -14.25 6.72 12.03
CA CYS A 170 -13.90 6.33 13.41
C CYS A 170 -12.53 6.82 13.86
N GLU A 171 -11.89 7.75 13.13
CA GLU A 171 -10.54 8.26 13.42
C GLU A 171 -9.52 7.13 13.64
N PRO A 172 -9.30 6.26 12.64
CA PRO A 172 -8.49 5.07 12.79
C PRO A 172 -7.03 5.41 13.13
N LYS A 173 -6.37 4.54 13.91
CA LYS A 173 -4.94 4.62 14.19
C LYS A 173 -4.10 4.30 12.96
N LEU A 174 -4.59 3.39 12.10
CA LEU A 174 -3.93 2.97 10.86
C LEU A 174 -4.92 3.05 9.69
N LEU A 175 -4.55 3.79 8.66
CA LEU A 175 -5.25 3.84 7.37
C LEU A 175 -4.44 3.08 6.32
N ILE A 176 -5.02 2.04 5.74
CA ILE A 176 -4.46 1.33 4.58
C ILE A 176 -5.12 1.90 3.32
N ALA A 177 -4.33 2.50 2.44
CA ALA A 177 -4.79 3.04 1.16
C ALA A 177 -4.22 2.18 0.03
N ASP A 178 -5.01 1.24 -0.47
CA ASP A 178 -4.59 0.32 -1.52
C ASP A 178 -4.95 0.90 -2.89
N GLU A 179 -3.96 1.46 -3.58
CA GLU A 179 -4.07 2.14 -4.89
C GLU A 179 -5.22 3.18 -4.95
N PRO A 180 -5.32 4.12 -4.01
CA PRO A 180 -6.52 4.96 -3.82
C PRO A 180 -6.78 5.95 -4.96
N THR A 181 -5.86 6.09 -5.91
CA THR A 181 -5.96 7.03 -7.03
C THR A 181 -6.02 6.34 -8.39
N THR A 182 -5.96 5.01 -8.43
CA THR A 182 -6.11 4.23 -9.67
C THR A 182 -7.49 4.52 -10.30
N ALA A 183 -7.53 4.64 -11.61
CA ALA A 183 -8.72 5.00 -12.40
C ALA A 183 -9.26 6.44 -12.22
N LEU A 184 -8.48 7.35 -11.64
CA LEU A 184 -8.76 8.78 -11.60
C LEU A 184 -7.90 9.53 -12.63
N ASP A 185 -8.42 10.65 -13.15
CA ASP A 185 -7.58 11.54 -13.95
C ASP A 185 -6.53 12.25 -13.09
N VAL A 186 -5.42 12.69 -13.71
CA VAL A 186 -4.25 13.27 -13.05
C VAL A 186 -4.62 14.46 -12.13
N THR A 187 -5.59 15.28 -12.56
CA THR A 187 -6.00 16.45 -11.77
C THR A 187 -6.75 16.04 -10.50
N ILE A 188 -7.64 15.07 -10.59
CA ILE A 188 -8.37 14.53 -9.44
C ILE A 188 -7.41 13.75 -8.54
N GLN A 189 -6.48 12.97 -9.10
CA GLN A 189 -5.44 12.29 -8.34
C GLN A 189 -4.67 13.28 -7.45
N ALA A 190 -4.12 14.37 -8.00
CA ALA A 190 -3.41 15.39 -7.22
C ALA A 190 -4.28 15.99 -6.09
N GLN A 191 -5.58 16.22 -6.36
CA GLN A 191 -6.50 16.72 -5.34
C GLN A 191 -6.76 15.71 -4.21
N ILE A 192 -6.83 14.41 -4.52
CA ILE A 192 -7.01 13.34 -3.53
C ILE A 192 -5.75 13.17 -2.69
N LEU A 193 -4.55 13.17 -3.29
CA LEU A 193 -3.28 13.09 -2.56
C LEU A 193 -3.13 14.27 -1.59
N LYS A 194 -3.40 15.50 -2.06
CA LYS A 194 -3.40 16.68 -1.20
C LYS A 194 -4.41 16.56 -0.05
N LEU A 195 -5.62 16.09 -0.33
CA LEU A 195 -6.64 15.85 0.70
C LEU A 195 -6.13 14.86 1.75
N MET A 196 -5.54 13.73 1.34
CA MET A 196 -5.01 12.72 2.26
C MET A 196 -3.88 13.26 3.13
N ASN A 197 -2.95 14.07 2.57
CA ASN A 197 -1.92 14.73 3.33
C ASN A 197 -2.48 15.73 4.36
N ASP A 198 -3.47 16.55 3.97
CA ASP A 198 -4.15 17.48 4.87
C ASP A 198 -4.84 16.73 6.04
N LEU A 199 -5.46 15.56 5.75
CA LEU A 199 -6.17 14.74 6.72
C LEU A 199 -5.22 13.97 7.64
N LYS A 200 -4.08 13.45 7.13
CA LYS A 200 -3.02 12.81 7.94
C LYS A 200 -2.67 13.67 9.15
N SER A 201 -2.41 14.96 8.91
CA SER A 201 -2.02 15.91 9.97
C SER A 201 -3.12 16.16 11.00
N ARG A 202 -4.40 16.01 10.63
CA ARG A 202 -5.56 16.24 11.52
C ARG A 202 -5.90 15.06 12.40
N VAL A 203 -5.82 13.84 11.82
CA VAL A 203 -6.26 12.59 12.48
C VAL A 203 -5.10 11.91 13.20
N ASN A 204 -3.85 12.31 12.94
CA ASN A 204 -2.63 11.68 13.48
C ASN A 204 -2.58 10.15 13.24
N ALA A 205 -3.21 9.68 12.16
CA ALA A 205 -3.19 8.28 11.77
C ALA A 205 -1.85 7.90 11.10
N ALA A 206 -1.39 6.69 11.34
CA ALA A 206 -0.38 6.09 10.47
C ALA A 206 -1.04 5.71 9.12
N ILE A 207 -0.28 5.80 8.03
CA ILE A 207 -0.78 5.45 6.69
C ILE A 207 0.12 4.38 6.07
N ILE A 208 -0.47 3.33 5.51
CA ILE A 208 0.20 2.49 4.52
C ILE A 208 -0.37 2.86 3.17
N PHE A 209 0.47 3.43 2.31
CA PHE A 209 0.08 3.88 0.97
C PHE A 209 0.62 2.91 -0.07
N VAL A 210 -0.26 2.09 -0.66
CA VAL A 210 0.11 1.12 -1.69
C VAL A 210 -0.10 1.75 -3.06
N THR A 211 0.91 1.68 -3.92
CA THR A 211 0.83 2.16 -5.31
C THR A 211 1.86 1.44 -6.19
N HIS A 212 1.69 1.54 -7.50
CA HIS A 212 2.74 1.19 -8.47
C HIS A 212 3.52 2.41 -8.95
N ASP A 213 3.15 3.61 -8.52
CA ASP A 213 3.76 4.89 -8.93
C ASP A 213 4.71 5.41 -7.84
N LEU A 214 6.01 5.32 -8.12
CA LEU A 214 7.06 5.84 -7.24
C LEU A 214 7.02 7.37 -7.09
N ALA A 215 6.55 8.12 -8.09
CA ALA A 215 6.45 9.57 -7.97
C ALA A 215 5.46 9.98 -6.87
N VAL A 216 4.35 9.24 -6.75
CA VAL A 216 3.37 9.43 -5.67
C VAL A 216 3.98 9.12 -4.30
N ILE A 217 4.82 8.09 -4.20
CA ILE A 217 5.51 7.75 -2.94
C ILE A 217 6.42 8.88 -2.47
N ASN A 218 7.16 9.51 -3.37
CA ASN A 218 8.01 10.66 -3.03
C ASN A 218 7.24 11.85 -2.42
N GLU A 219 5.97 12.02 -2.79
CA GLU A 219 5.11 13.08 -2.27
C GLU A 219 4.45 12.70 -0.92
N MET A 220 4.10 11.41 -0.75
CA MET A 220 3.20 10.96 0.31
C MET A 220 3.89 10.29 1.50
N ALA A 221 5.02 9.62 1.27
CA ALA A 221 5.59 8.70 2.25
C ALA A 221 6.80 9.27 2.99
N ASP A 222 6.98 8.83 4.22
CA ASP A 222 8.17 9.05 5.04
C ASP A 222 9.20 7.96 4.76
N ASP A 223 8.73 6.69 4.71
CA ASP A 223 9.53 5.50 4.43
C ASP A 223 8.91 4.72 3.28
N VAL A 224 9.71 3.91 2.59
CA VAL A 224 9.25 3.10 1.46
C VAL A 224 9.72 1.65 1.56
N ALA A 225 8.84 0.72 1.23
CA ALA A 225 9.13 -0.69 1.01
C ALA A 225 8.84 -1.05 -0.46
N VAL A 226 9.89 -1.42 -1.19
CA VAL A 226 9.79 -1.84 -2.58
C VAL A 226 9.60 -3.34 -2.62
N MET A 227 8.49 -3.80 -3.21
CA MET A 227 8.12 -5.21 -3.27
C MET A 227 8.28 -5.79 -4.67
N TYR A 228 8.86 -6.99 -4.75
CA TYR A 228 8.98 -7.77 -5.96
C TYR A 228 8.74 -9.25 -5.69
N CYS A 229 7.86 -9.90 -6.47
CA CYS A 229 7.56 -11.34 -6.34
C CYS A 229 7.27 -11.81 -4.90
N GLY A 230 6.50 -11.02 -4.14
CA GLY A 230 6.09 -11.36 -2.78
C GLY A 230 7.12 -11.06 -1.70
N GLN A 231 8.22 -10.39 -2.02
CA GLN A 231 9.31 -10.05 -1.09
C GLN A 231 9.55 -8.55 -1.05
N VAL A 232 10.01 -8.04 0.10
CA VAL A 232 10.63 -6.72 0.19
C VAL A 232 12.06 -6.84 -0.35
N VAL A 233 12.34 -6.13 -1.44
CA VAL A 233 13.68 -6.11 -2.05
C VAL A 233 14.50 -4.90 -1.64
N GLU A 234 13.85 -3.83 -1.23
CA GLU A 234 14.48 -2.65 -0.65
C GLU A 234 13.52 -1.94 0.30
N LYS A 235 14.03 -1.49 1.46
CA LYS A 235 13.28 -0.69 2.44
C LYS A 235 14.19 0.43 2.94
N ALA A 236 13.72 1.69 2.87
CA ALA A 236 14.50 2.85 3.29
C ALA A 236 13.61 4.07 3.58
N PRO A 237 14.13 5.11 4.26
CA PRO A 237 13.57 6.45 4.18
C PRO A 237 13.49 6.92 2.72
N VAL A 238 12.39 7.59 2.36
CA VAL A 238 12.11 8.01 0.97
C VAL A 238 13.28 8.78 0.34
N ARG A 239 13.94 9.67 1.10
CA ARG A 239 15.10 10.44 0.63
C ARG A 239 16.22 9.56 0.08
N MET A 240 16.48 8.39 0.69
CA MET A 240 17.54 7.48 0.23
C MET A 240 17.23 6.80 -1.10
N ILE A 241 15.96 6.73 -1.46
CA ILE A 241 15.54 6.19 -2.76
C ILE A 241 15.63 7.23 -3.87
N PHE A 242 15.26 8.49 -3.58
CA PHE A 242 15.09 9.53 -4.62
C PHE A 242 16.24 10.52 -4.73
N VAL A 243 17.10 10.66 -3.71
CA VAL A 243 18.26 11.56 -3.71
C VAL A 243 19.54 10.73 -3.87
N GLU A 244 20.21 10.87 -5.01
CA GLU A 244 21.37 10.02 -5.39
C GLU A 244 22.53 10.12 -4.40
N GLU A 245 22.74 11.29 -3.79
CA GLU A 245 23.84 11.59 -2.88
C GLU A 245 23.62 11.02 -1.46
N GLU A 246 22.39 10.64 -1.09
CA GLU A 246 22.04 10.13 0.25
C GLU A 246 22.60 8.72 0.50
N THR A 247 22.77 7.90 -0.56
CA THR A 247 23.33 6.56 -0.44
C THR A 247 23.99 6.09 -1.73
N LYS A 248 25.04 5.29 -1.59
CA LYS A 248 25.65 4.60 -2.71
C LYS A 248 25.04 3.22 -3.00
N TYR A 249 24.07 2.80 -2.21
CA TYR A 249 23.42 1.50 -2.32
C TYR A 249 22.02 1.61 -2.91
N GLN A 250 21.60 0.63 -3.70
CA GLN A 250 20.24 0.54 -4.26
C GLN A 250 19.99 -0.84 -4.84
N HIS A 251 18.80 -1.36 -4.77
CA HIS A 251 18.42 -2.58 -5.47
C HIS A 251 18.27 -2.32 -6.99
N PRO A 252 18.79 -3.19 -7.89
CA PRO A 252 18.63 -3.01 -9.34
C PRO A 252 17.21 -2.88 -9.86
N TYR A 253 16.23 -3.47 -9.17
CA TYR A 253 14.81 -3.30 -9.48
C TYR A 253 14.32 -1.89 -9.18
N THR A 254 14.68 -1.33 -8.02
CA THR A 254 14.37 0.06 -7.65
C THR A 254 14.99 1.04 -8.62
N GLU A 255 16.25 0.82 -8.99
CA GLU A 255 16.94 1.56 -10.06
C GLU A 255 16.12 1.57 -11.36
N GLY A 256 15.66 0.39 -11.80
CA GLY A 256 14.83 0.26 -13.01
C GLY A 256 13.49 0.97 -12.91
N LEU A 257 12.83 0.92 -11.74
CA LEU A 257 11.59 1.65 -11.50
C LEU A 257 11.78 3.17 -11.59
N LEU A 258 12.87 3.70 -11.01
CA LEU A 258 13.18 5.13 -11.05
C LEU A 258 13.48 5.62 -12.49
N TYR A 259 14.20 4.82 -13.30
CA TYR A 259 14.44 5.15 -14.72
C TYR A 259 13.19 5.06 -15.59
N SER A 260 12.15 4.38 -15.13
CA SER A 260 10.86 4.31 -15.83
C SER A 260 9.94 5.51 -15.55
N ILE A 261 10.31 6.40 -14.61
CA ILE A 261 9.52 7.61 -14.28
C ILE A 261 9.85 8.71 -15.30
N PRO A 262 8.83 9.27 -16.03
CA PRO A 262 9.05 10.43 -16.88
C PRO A 262 9.48 11.65 -16.04
N ARG A 263 10.63 12.24 -16.33
CA ARG A 263 11.08 13.47 -15.70
C ARG A 263 10.71 14.68 -16.57
N LEU A 264 10.38 15.82 -15.96
CA LEU A 264 10.04 17.05 -16.68
C LEU A 264 11.20 17.61 -17.51
N ASP A 265 12.44 17.31 -17.13
CA ASP A 265 13.68 17.69 -17.78
C ASP A 265 14.17 16.67 -18.83
N THR A 266 13.45 15.56 -19.01
CA THR A 266 13.79 14.55 -20.03
C THR A 266 13.66 15.19 -21.41
N PRO A 267 14.74 15.24 -22.23
CA PRO A 267 14.68 15.80 -23.56
C PRO A 267 13.62 15.12 -24.43
N HIS A 268 12.91 15.90 -25.27
CA HIS A 268 11.94 15.34 -26.20
C HIS A 268 12.58 14.28 -27.12
N GLY A 269 11.99 13.09 -27.16
CA GLY A 269 12.46 11.98 -28.00
C GLY A 269 13.36 10.96 -27.29
N VAL A 270 13.72 11.18 -26.03
CA VAL A 270 14.37 10.14 -25.22
C VAL A 270 13.34 9.07 -24.88
N ARG A 271 13.61 7.83 -25.28
CA ARG A 271 12.76 6.69 -24.96
C ARG A 271 13.07 6.23 -23.52
N LEU A 272 12.03 6.14 -22.69
CA LEU A 272 12.18 5.53 -21.36
C LEU A 272 12.60 4.07 -21.52
N GLU A 273 13.54 3.62 -20.72
CA GLU A 273 13.98 2.23 -20.70
C GLU A 273 13.12 1.43 -19.70
N PRO A 274 12.14 0.64 -20.17
CA PRO A 274 11.37 -0.21 -19.29
C PRO A 274 12.25 -1.34 -18.75
N ILE A 275 11.94 -1.84 -17.56
CA ILE A 275 12.57 -3.04 -17.02
C ILE A 275 12.28 -4.21 -17.97
N PRO A 276 13.30 -4.91 -18.51
CA PRO A 276 13.10 -5.96 -19.50
C PRO A 276 12.33 -7.17 -18.93
N GLY A 277 11.64 -7.89 -19.83
CA GLY A 277 10.91 -9.10 -19.48
C GLY A 277 9.60 -8.83 -18.69
N SER A 278 9.07 -9.87 -18.08
CA SER A 278 7.84 -9.83 -17.27
C SER A 278 8.09 -10.38 -15.87
N VAL A 279 7.24 -9.99 -14.92
CA VAL A 279 7.27 -10.54 -13.55
C VAL A 279 7.03 -12.05 -13.62
N PRO A 280 7.87 -12.89 -12.99
CA PRO A 280 7.68 -14.33 -12.92
C PRO A 280 6.31 -14.69 -12.34
N HIS A 281 5.71 -15.76 -12.89
CA HIS A 281 4.45 -16.24 -12.36
C HIS A 281 4.64 -16.80 -10.92
N PRO A 282 3.74 -16.53 -9.97
CA PRO A 282 3.92 -16.91 -8.57
C PRO A 282 4.03 -18.43 -8.30
N LEU A 283 3.67 -19.28 -9.27
CA LEU A 283 3.88 -20.74 -9.21
C LEU A 283 5.27 -21.15 -9.73
N ASP A 284 5.96 -20.28 -10.49
CA ASP A 284 7.21 -20.59 -11.20
C ASP A 284 8.31 -19.57 -10.80
N LEU A 285 8.40 -19.30 -9.50
CA LEU A 285 9.40 -18.36 -8.99
C LEU A 285 10.84 -18.92 -9.15
N PRO A 286 11.82 -18.07 -9.52
CA PRO A 286 13.23 -18.45 -9.56
C PRO A 286 13.71 -19.01 -8.21
N VAL A 287 14.64 -19.96 -8.25
CA VAL A 287 15.25 -20.58 -7.03
C VAL A 287 16.06 -19.56 -6.26
N GLY A 288 16.93 -18.80 -6.98
CA GLY A 288 17.74 -17.74 -6.40
C GLY A 288 17.01 -16.42 -6.26
N CYS A 289 17.73 -15.32 -6.48
CA CYS A 289 17.16 -13.98 -6.49
C CYS A 289 15.97 -13.88 -7.46
N LYS A 290 14.83 -13.44 -6.97
CA LYS A 290 13.59 -13.40 -7.78
C LYS A 290 13.69 -12.43 -8.96
N PHE A 291 14.55 -11.42 -8.84
CA PHE A 291 14.79 -10.45 -9.91
C PHE A 291 15.91 -10.88 -10.89
N ALA A 292 16.70 -11.91 -10.59
CA ALA A 292 17.83 -12.34 -11.42
C ALA A 292 17.51 -12.49 -12.92
N PRO A 293 16.38 -13.06 -13.36
CA PRO A 293 16.04 -13.20 -14.80
C PRO A 293 15.85 -11.87 -15.54
N ARG A 294 15.64 -10.75 -14.83
CA ARG A 294 15.42 -9.41 -15.39
C ARG A 294 16.56 -8.44 -15.03
N CYS A 295 17.48 -8.87 -14.18
CA CYS A 295 18.56 -8.03 -13.68
C CYS A 295 19.71 -7.96 -14.66
N LYS A 296 20.07 -6.77 -15.15
CA LYS A 296 21.22 -6.56 -16.04
C LYS A 296 22.58 -6.82 -15.37
N TYR A 297 22.60 -6.97 -14.05
CA TYR A 297 23.78 -7.24 -13.24
C TYR A 297 23.78 -8.65 -12.63
N ALA A 298 22.91 -9.55 -13.09
CA ALA A 298 22.80 -10.89 -12.53
C ALA A 298 24.08 -11.71 -12.77
N THR A 299 24.51 -12.43 -11.74
CA THR A 299 25.63 -13.38 -11.79
C THR A 299 25.12 -14.80 -11.58
N GLU A 300 25.98 -15.82 -11.76
CA GLU A 300 25.64 -17.21 -11.45
C GLU A 300 25.14 -17.38 -10.00
N LYS A 301 25.75 -16.66 -9.05
CA LYS A 301 25.31 -16.67 -7.64
C LYS A 301 23.86 -16.19 -7.50
N CYS A 302 23.47 -15.14 -8.24
CA CYS A 302 22.08 -14.62 -8.19
C CYS A 302 21.04 -15.64 -8.70
N HIS A 303 21.43 -16.52 -9.62
CA HIS A 303 20.56 -17.59 -10.11
C HIS A 303 20.50 -18.81 -9.17
N ALA A 304 21.58 -19.04 -8.41
CA ALA A 304 21.69 -20.20 -7.52
C ALA A 304 21.19 -19.96 -6.10
N GLU A 305 21.38 -18.75 -5.58
CA GLU A 305 21.14 -18.41 -4.18
C GLU A 305 20.17 -17.22 -4.05
N GLU A 306 19.37 -17.22 -2.99
CA GLU A 306 18.50 -16.10 -2.63
C GLU A 306 19.23 -15.17 -1.67
N PRO A 307 19.31 -13.84 -1.95
CA PRO A 307 19.93 -12.90 -1.02
C PRO A 307 19.02 -12.60 0.17
N ASP A 308 19.64 -12.40 1.34
CA ASP A 308 18.95 -11.90 2.53
C ASP A 308 18.69 -10.40 2.44
N LEU A 309 17.70 -9.91 3.21
CA LEU A 309 17.46 -8.48 3.39
C LEU A 309 18.42 -7.94 4.43
N ILE A 310 19.45 -7.20 4.01
CA ILE A 310 20.56 -6.74 4.85
C ILE A 310 20.57 -5.22 4.95
N GLU A 311 20.88 -4.68 6.12
CA GLU A 311 21.08 -3.25 6.35
C GLU A 311 22.45 -2.82 5.81
N TYR A 312 22.47 -1.86 4.88
CA TYR A 312 23.69 -1.31 4.25
C TYR A 312 24.01 0.11 4.73
N ASP A 313 23.00 0.92 4.99
CA ASP A 313 23.06 2.22 5.66
C ASP A 313 22.00 2.24 6.77
N PRO A 314 22.05 3.15 7.75
CA PRO A 314 21.04 3.25 8.80
C PRO A 314 19.60 3.33 8.23
N ASP A 315 18.75 2.40 8.64
CA ASP A 315 17.37 2.22 8.18
C ASP A 315 17.23 1.90 6.68
N HIS A 316 18.33 1.54 5.98
CA HIS A 316 18.32 1.17 4.56
C HIS A 316 18.68 -0.31 4.37
N PHE A 317 17.67 -1.12 4.08
CA PHE A 317 17.76 -2.56 3.91
C PHE A 317 17.60 -2.94 2.44
N ILE A 318 18.46 -3.84 1.93
CA ILE A 318 18.46 -4.25 0.52
C ILE A 318 18.65 -5.76 0.41
N ARG A 319 17.80 -6.42 -0.39
CA ARG A 319 17.87 -7.85 -0.70
C ARG A 319 18.66 -8.07 -2.01
N CYS A 320 19.97 -7.83 -1.98
CA CYS A 320 20.83 -7.95 -3.14
C CYS A 320 22.26 -8.32 -2.73
N PHE A 321 22.93 -9.20 -3.51
CA PHE A 321 24.36 -9.50 -3.30
C PHE A 321 25.29 -8.36 -3.71
N TYR A 322 24.84 -7.48 -4.63
CA TYR A 322 25.65 -6.41 -5.23
C TYR A 322 24.88 -5.09 -5.29
N PRO A 323 24.55 -4.47 -4.13
CA PRO A 323 23.69 -3.27 -4.11
C PRO A 323 24.43 -1.98 -4.46
N GLU A 324 25.80 -1.96 -4.44
CA GLU A 324 26.60 -0.73 -4.62
C GLU A 324 26.48 -0.18 -6.04
N LYS A 325 25.97 1.05 -6.18
CA LYS A 325 25.88 1.76 -7.45
C LYS A 325 27.29 2.01 -8.04
N GLY A 326 27.45 1.87 -9.34
CA GLY A 326 28.71 2.15 -10.04
C GLY A 326 29.77 1.06 -9.93
N VAL A 327 29.67 0.08 -9.02
CA VAL A 327 30.59 -1.07 -8.90
C VAL A 327 30.06 -2.30 -9.65
N ARG A 328 28.79 -2.29 -10.03
CA ARG A 328 28.13 -3.38 -10.74
C ARG A 328 28.73 -3.52 -12.14
N SER A 329 29.43 -4.63 -12.41
CA SER A 329 29.83 -4.97 -13.77
C SER A 329 28.62 -5.51 -14.53
N ASN A 330 28.44 -5.05 -15.78
CA ASN A 330 27.53 -5.74 -16.70
C ASN A 330 28.11 -7.15 -16.90
N GLY A 331 27.33 -8.18 -16.48
CA GLY A 331 27.69 -9.59 -16.59
C GLY A 331 27.79 -10.07 -18.04
#